data_1a82a1ce0695910b224816b23e07e2ae
#
_entry.id   1a82a1ce0695910b224816b23e07e2ae
#
_cell.length_a   1.000
_cell.length_b   1.000
_cell.length_c   1.000
_cell.angle_alpha   90.00
_cell.angle_beta   90.00
_cell.angle_gamma   90.00
#
_symmetry.space_group_name_H-M   'P 1'
#
loop_
_entity.id
_entity.type
_entity.pdbx_description
1 polymer ?
#
loop_
_entity_poly.entity_id
_entity_poly.type
_entity_poly.pdbx_seq_one_letter_code
_entity_poly.pdbx_strand_id
1 'polypeptide(L)'
;YKKYVNQNSRLIFVGSDNGFENYSDLLKKLVNELELKDVIFTGHIKFEEILSYYKVADLFLCMSEHEGFCVPLVESMYFGVPILAYDSSAVGETLGSSGVLVKEKNYFVISELMDRIMTDKILRDNIVEKQYERLKDFALEKVEKQFIEAIEKIIKA
;
A
#
# COMPACT_ATOMS: atom_id res chain seq x y z
N TYR A 1 2.30 -16.42 3.18
CA TYR A 1 3.41 -15.84 3.94
C TYR A 1 3.38 -16.26 5.41
N LYS A 2 2.34 -15.88 6.15
CA LYS A 2 2.22 -16.18 7.59
C LYS A 2 2.32 -17.66 7.92
N LYS A 3 1.73 -18.53 7.12
CA LYS A 3 1.69 -19.97 7.39
C LYS A 3 3.02 -20.68 7.15
N TYR A 4 3.79 -20.25 6.14
CA TYR A 4 4.96 -21.00 5.66
C TYR A 4 6.28 -20.25 5.75
N VAL A 5 6.26 -18.91 5.89
CA VAL A 5 7.48 -18.08 5.89
C VAL A 5 7.68 -17.43 7.25
N ASN A 6 6.71 -16.63 7.73
CA ASN A 6 6.84 -15.93 9.01
C ASN A 6 5.57 -16.06 9.86
N GLN A 7 5.55 -17.04 10.75
CA GLN A 7 4.39 -17.28 11.64
C GLN A 7 4.15 -16.16 12.66
N ASN A 8 5.15 -15.32 12.95
CA ASN A 8 5.04 -14.18 13.85
C ASN A 8 4.56 -12.91 13.15
N SER A 9 4.32 -12.94 11.84
CA SER A 9 3.77 -11.81 11.12
C SER A 9 2.34 -11.51 11.54
N ARG A 10 1.93 -10.25 11.36
CA ARG A 10 0.57 -9.77 11.59
C ARG A 10 0.05 -9.13 10.33
N LEU A 11 -1.21 -9.40 9.96
CA LEU A 11 -1.90 -8.72 8.88
C LEU A 11 -2.99 -7.84 9.47
N ILE A 12 -3.03 -6.58 9.07
CA ILE A 12 -4.01 -5.62 9.56
C ILE A 12 -4.74 -5.01 8.36
N PHE A 13 -6.04 -5.25 8.27
CA PHE A 13 -6.94 -4.57 7.35
C PHE A 13 -7.48 -3.32 8.04
N VAL A 14 -7.04 -2.17 7.57
CA VAL A 14 -7.43 -0.87 8.14
C VAL A 14 -8.53 -0.25 7.29
N GLY A 15 -9.72 -0.06 7.86
CA GLY A 15 -10.85 0.56 7.18
C GLY A 15 -12.18 -0.12 7.45
N SER A 16 -13.25 0.53 6.97
CA SER A 16 -14.62 0.04 7.12
C SER A 16 -14.96 -0.96 6.00
N ASP A 17 -15.78 -1.94 6.34
CA ASP A 17 -16.39 -2.89 5.41
C ASP A 17 -17.84 -2.52 5.05
N ASN A 18 -18.31 -1.32 5.41
CA ASN A 18 -19.65 -0.84 5.10
C ASN A 18 -19.95 -0.91 3.60
N GLY A 19 -21.01 -1.64 3.24
CA GLY A 19 -21.40 -1.90 1.86
C GLY A 19 -20.65 -3.08 1.20
N PHE A 20 -19.72 -3.71 1.90
CA PHE A 20 -18.94 -4.86 1.45
C PHE A 20 -18.90 -5.98 2.50
N GLU A 21 -19.93 -6.07 3.35
CA GLU A 21 -20.02 -7.00 4.48
C GLU A 21 -19.86 -8.47 4.03
N ASN A 22 -20.50 -8.84 2.91
CA ASN A 22 -20.39 -10.18 2.34
C ASN A 22 -18.94 -10.54 1.97
N TYR A 23 -18.19 -9.57 1.44
CA TYR A 23 -16.76 -9.79 1.11
C TYR A 23 -15.91 -9.88 2.37
N SER A 24 -16.17 -9.03 3.34
CA SER A 24 -15.51 -9.07 4.65
C SER A 24 -15.72 -10.43 5.33
N ASP A 25 -16.93 -10.97 5.29
CA ASP A 25 -17.26 -12.26 5.86
C ASP A 25 -16.55 -13.41 5.14
N LEU A 26 -16.44 -13.36 3.81
CA LEU A 26 -15.64 -14.32 3.04
C LEU A 26 -14.17 -14.29 3.46
N LEU A 27 -13.58 -13.12 3.67
CA LEU A 27 -12.19 -13.00 4.14
C LEU A 27 -12.03 -13.57 5.55
N LYS A 28 -12.95 -13.25 6.47
CA LYS A 28 -12.93 -13.78 7.85
C LYS A 28 -13.08 -15.31 7.85
N LYS A 29 -13.93 -15.84 6.98
CA LYS A 29 -14.09 -17.30 6.81
C LYS A 29 -12.80 -17.93 6.31
N LEU A 30 -12.14 -17.34 5.30
CA LEU A 30 -10.86 -17.81 4.78
C LEU A 30 -9.76 -17.79 5.86
N VAL A 31 -9.70 -16.74 6.68
CA VAL A 31 -8.78 -16.64 7.82
C VAL A 31 -8.97 -17.81 8.79
N ASN A 32 -10.23 -18.15 9.09
CA ASN A 32 -10.57 -19.28 9.98
C ASN A 32 -10.23 -20.64 9.33
N GLU A 33 -10.57 -20.84 8.06
CA GLU A 33 -10.27 -22.08 7.32
C GLU A 33 -8.74 -22.34 7.20
N LEU A 34 -7.96 -21.27 7.08
CA LEU A 34 -6.51 -21.36 7.03
C LEU A 34 -5.85 -21.37 8.43
N GLU A 35 -6.66 -21.28 9.49
CA GLU A 35 -6.21 -21.24 10.89
C GLU A 35 -5.18 -20.12 11.15
N LEU A 36 -5.36 -18.98 10.49
CA LEU A 36 -4.45 -17.83 10.63
C LEU A 36 -4.71 -17.08 11.94
N LYS A 37 -3.67 -16.86 12.71
CA LYS A 37 -3.68 -15.99 13.90
C LYS A 37 -3.22 -14.59 13.54
N ASP A 38 -3.54 -13.59 14.38
CA ASP A 38 -3.08 -12.20 14.23
C ASP A 38 -3.44 -11.56 12.87
N VAL A 39 -4.61 -11.90 12.34
CA VAL A 39 -5.26 -11.17 11.26
C VAL A 39 -6.32 -10.27 11.88
N ILE A 40 -6.16 -8.96 11.73
CA ILE A 40 -6.97 -7.94 12.38
C ILE A 40 -7.75 -7.17 11.34
N PHE A 41 -9.05 -7.05 11.55
CA PHE A 41 -9.94 -6.16 10.80
C PHE A 41 -10.34 -5.03 11.74
N THR A 42 -9.90 -3.80 11.47
CA THR A 42 -10.12 -2.68 12.40
C THR A 42 -11.56 -2.16 12.36
N GLY A 43 -12.26 -2.37 11.24
CA GLY A 43 -13.51 -1.68 10.99
C GLY A 43 -13.30 -0.17 10.82
N HIS A 44 -14.36 0.61 11.06
CA HIS A 44 -14.28 2.06 11.00
C HIS A 44 -13.48 2.60 12.18
N ILE A 45 -12.41 3.33 11.89
CA ILE A 45 -11.54 3.99 12.87
C ILE A 45 -11.31 5.46 12.47
N LYS A 46 -10.86 6.28 13.41
CA LYS A 46 -10.57 7.69 13.17
C LYS A 46 -9.28 7.85 12.38
N PHE A 47 -9.17 8.99 11.68
CA PHE A 47 -7.98 9.29 10.88
C PHE A 47 -6.67 9.24 11.69
N GLU A 48 -6.68 9.78 12.91
CA GLU A 48 -5.52 9.77 13.80
C GLU A 48 -5.07 8.35 14.17
N GLU A 49 -6.01 7.40 14.23
CA GLU A 49 -5.73 5.99 14.50
C GLU A 49 -5.11 5.33 13.26
N ILE A 50 -5.56 5.69 12.04
CA ILE A 50 -4.95 5.22 10.78
C ILE A 50 -3.47 5.57 10.75
N LEU A 51 -3.10 6.81 11.10
CA LEU A 51 -1.70 7.25 11.14
C LEU A 51 -0.84 6.40 12.09
N SER A 52 -1.45 5.88 13.17
CA SER A 52 -0.75 5.02 14.10
C SER A 52 -0.41 3.66 13.51
N TYR A 53 -1.23 3.13 12.62
CA TYR A 53 -0.92 1.88 11.90
C TYR A 53 0.25 2.05 10.93
N TYR A 54 0.34 3.16 10.20
CA TYR A 54 1.51 3.43 9.36
C TYR A 54 2.80 3.49 10.17
N LYS A 55 2.79 4.08 11.36
CA LYS A 55 3.98 4.19 12.22
C LYS A 55 4.53 2.86 12.73
N VAL A 56 3.71 1.82 12.77
CA VAL A 56 4.10 0.49 13.26
C VAL A 56 4.16 -0.56 12.16
N ALA A 57 3.82 -0.18 10.92
CA ALA A 57 3.85 -1.09 9.78
C ALA A 57 5.29 -1.32 9.30
N ASP A 58 5.62 -2.58 9.01
CA ASP A 58 6.89 -2.97 8.39
C ASP A 58 6.80 -3.02 6.87
N LEU A 59 5.59 -3.19 6.33
CA LEU A 59 5.30 -3.30 4.90
C LEU A 59 3.85 -2.87 4.62
N PHE A 60 3.66 -2.07 3.58
CA PHE A 60 2.34 -1.81 3.01
C PHE A 60 2.13 -2.69 1.78
N LEU A 61 1.07 -3.50 1.82
CA LEU A 61 0.70 -4.43 0.76
C LEU A 61 -0.57 -3.95 0.06
N CYS A 62 -0.46 -3.54 -1.21
CA CYS A 62 -1.59 -3.12 -2.03
C CYS A 62 -1.83 -4.12 -3.16
N MET A 63 -2.89 -4.92 -3.06
CA MET A 63 -3.28 -5.90 -4.08
C MET A 63 -4.58 -5.52 -4.79
N SER A 64 -4.94 -4.24 -4.78
CA SER A 64 -6.11 -3.70 -5.46
C SER A 64 -6.06 -3.93 -6.98
N GLU A 65 -7.20 -4.23 -7.57
CA GLU A 65 -7.34 -4.40 -9.02
C GLU A 65 -7.75 -3.11 -9.73
N HIS A 66 -8.27 -2.14 -8.97
CA HIS A 66 -8.66 -0.84 -9.50
C HIS A 66 -8.46 0.26 -8.47
N GLU A 67 -7.71 1.27 -8.86
CA GLU A 67 -7.44 2.46 -8.06
C GLU A 67 -7.47 3.71 -8.95
N GLY A 68 -8.04 4.80 -8.44
CA GLY A 68 -8.02 6.09 -9.13
C GLY A 68 -6.69 6.83 -8.94
N PHE A 69 -6.12 6.74 -7.75
CA PHE A 69 -4.82 7.34 -7.38
C PHE A 69 -4.10 6.51 -6.31
N CYS A 70 -4.85 5.91 -5.39
CA CYS A 70 -4.36 5.15 -4.25
C CYS A 70 -3.60 6.02 -3.23
N VAL A 71 -4.31 6.94 -2.58
CA VAL A 71 -3.76 7.81 -1.51
C VAL A 71 -2.92 7.03 -0.47
N PRO A 72 -3.30 5.81 -0.04
CA PRO A 72 -2.49 5.03 0.91
C PRO A 72 -1.05 4.74 0.46
N LEU A 73 -0.74 4.76 -0.84
CA LEU A 73 0.65 4.66 -1.31
C LEU A 73 1.46 5.89 -0.89
N VAL A 74 0.89 7.09 -1.08
CA VAL A 74 1.55 8.36 -0.72
C VAL A 74 1.69 8.48 0.80
N GLU A 75 0.68 8.05 1.55
CA GLU A 75 0.73 7.99 3.01
C GLU A 75 1.83 7.03 3.47
N SER A 76 1.93 5.83 2.88
CA SER A 76 3.00 4.87 3.17
C SER A 76 4.38 5.44 2.89
N MET A 77 4.56 6.15 1.76
CA MET A 77 5.81 6.85 1.45
C MET A 77 6.16 7.88 2.52
N TYR A 78 5.17 8.67 2.97
CA TYR A 78 5.38 9.69 3.99
C TYR A 78 5.87 9.11 5.31
N PHE A 79 5.35 7.94 5.71
CA PHE A 79 5.76 7.25 6.93
C PHE A 79 6.99 6.37 6.76
N GLY A 80 7.57 6.29 5.56
CA GLY A 80 8.73 5.44 5.27
C GLY A 80 8.42 3.94 5.38
N VAL A 81 7.18 3.57 5.09
CA VAL A 81 6.75 2.16 5.04
C VAL A 81 7.02 1.62 3.64
N PRO A 82 7.88 0.62 3.44
CA PRO A 82 8.13 0.08 2.12
C PRO A 82 6.86 -0.51 1.51
N ILE A 83 6.72 -0.38 0.19
CA ILE A 83 5.50 -0.73 -0.54
C ILE A 83 5.77 -1.90 -1.48
N LEU A 84 4.88 -2.92 -1.39
CA LEU A 84 4.72 -3.96 -2.39
C LEU A 84 3.30 -3.86 -2.95
N ALA A 85 3.17 -3.65 -4.25
CA ALA A 85 1.87 -3.41 -4.86
C ALA A 85 1.66 -4.20 -6.16
N TYR A 86 0.40 -4.51 -6.47
CA TYR A 86 -0.01 -5.04 -7.75
C TYR A 86 -0.12 -3.91 -8.76
N ASP A 87 0.53 -4.06 -9.90
CA ASP A 87 0.56 -3.08 -10.98
C ASP A 87 -0.78 -3.05 -11.72
N SER A 88 -1.73 -2.29 -11.21
CA SER A 88 -3.08 -2.14 -11.75
C SER A 88 -3.50 -0.67 -11.81
N SER A 89 -4.20 -0.30 -12.87
CA SER A 89 -4.74 1.05 -13.06
C SER A 89 -3.75 2.18 -12.69
N ALA A 90 -4.06 3.06 -11.74
CA ALA A 90 -3.20 4.17 -11.34
C ALA A 90 -2.06 3.79 -10.36
N VAL A 91 -2.02 2.55 -9.84
CA VAL A 91 -1.03 2.13 -8.83
C VAL A 91 0.40 2.31 -9.34
N GLY A 92 0.69 1.81 -10.54
CA GLY A 92 2.02 1.92 -11.14
C GLY A 92 2.44 3.38 -11.38
N GLU A 93 1.52 4.24 -11.82
CA GLU A 93 1.79 5.66 -12.03
C GLU A 93 2.02 6.40 -10.71
N THR A 94 1.19 6.15 -9.70
CA THR A 94 1.35 6.78 -8.37
C THR A 94 2.64 6.33 -7.70
N LEU A 95 2.96 5.04 -7.74
CA LEU A 95 4.16 4.50 -7.11
C LEU A 95 5.43 4.85 -7.89
N GLY A 96 5.38 4.87 -9.22
CA GLY A 96 6.57 5.05 -10.05
C GLY A 96 7.60 3.95 -9.80
N SER A 97 8.85 4.34 -9.60
CA SER A 97 9.95 3.42 -9.27
C SER A 97 10.27 3.34 -7.78
N SER A 98 9.35 3.84 -6.92
CA SER A 98 9.61 4.01 -5.49
C SER A 98 9.09 2.86 -4.61
N GLY A 99 8.77 1.71 -5.19
CA GLY A 99 8.36 0.51 -4.49
C GLY A 99 8.53 -0.73 -5.34
N VAL A 100 8.01 -1.84 -4.90
CA VAL A 100 8.04 -3.10 -5.64
C VAL A 100 6.68 -3.33 -6.28
N LEU A 101 6.65 -3.43 -7.63
CA LEU A 101 5.45 -3.72 -8.39
C LEU A 101 5.48 -5.17 -8.89
N VAL A 102 4.38 -5.88 -8.72
CA VAL A 102 4.14 -7.20 -9.30
C VAL A 102 3.06 -7.11 -10.38
N LYS A 103 3.29 -7.77 -11.52
CA LYS A 103 2.35 -7.81 -12.64
C LYS A 103 1.39 -8.99 -12.60
N GLU A 104 1.67 -9.94 -11.72
CA GLU A 104 0.86 -11.15 -11.54
C GLU A 104 0.67 -11.42 -10.05
N LYS A 105 -0.52 -11.87 -9.65
CA LYS A 105 -0.82 -12.25 -8.27
C LYS A 105 -0.38 -13.68 -7.97
N ASN A 106 0.90 -13.96 -8.22
CA ASN A 106 1.51 -15.22 -7.81
C ASN A 106 1.84 -15.16 -6.31
N TYR A 107 1.09 -15.88 -5.50
CA TYR A 107 1.20 -15.83 -4.04
C TYR A 107 2.54 -16.29 -3.50
N PHE A 108 3.24 -17.20 -4.20
CA PHE A 108 4.58 -17.64 -3.82
C PHE A 108 5.60 -16.52 -4.04
N VAL A 109 5.56 -15.89 -5.21
CA VAL A 109 6.43 -14.75 -5.54
C VAL A 109 6.16 -13.57 -4.61
N ILE A 110 4.89 -13.24 -4.36
CA ILE A 110 4.51 -12.16 -3.43
C ILE A 110 5.04 -12.47 -2.02
N SER A 111 4.90 -13.71 -1.54
CA SER A 111 5.40 -14.09 -0.22
C SER A 111 6.91 -13.97 -0.10
N GLU A 112 7.65 -14.35 -1.14
CA GLU A 112 9.11 -14.22 -1.21
C GLU A 112 9.55 -12.75 -1.23
N LEU A 113 8.87 -11.92 -2.01
CA LEU A 113 9.12 -10.47 -2.04
C LEU A 113 8.83 -9.80 -0.70
N MET A 114 7.73 -10.18 -0.02
CA MET A 114 7.44 -9.71 1.34
C MET A 114 8.60 -10.05 2.28
N ASP A 115 9.04 -11.30 2.30
CA ASP A 115 10.15 -11.74 3.15
C ASP A 115 11.43 -10.97 2.84
N ARG A 116 11.75 -10.83 1.56
CA ARG A 116 12.94 -10.12 1.10
C ARG A 116 12.93 -8.64 1.54
N ILE A 117 11.81 -7.94 1.39
CA ILE A 117 11.68 -6.53 1.80
C ILE A 117 11.81 -6.40 3.32
N MET A 118 11.28 -7.36 4.08
CA MET A 118 11.29 -7.30 5.55
C MET A 118 12.63 -7.71 6.16
N THR A 119 13.41 -8.57 5.49
CA THR A 119 14.66 -9.13 6.03
C THR A 119 15.91 -8.47 5.47
N ASP A 120 15.89 -7.96 4.25
CA ASP A 120 17.01 -7.27 3.62
C ASP A 120 16.95 -5.75 3.92
N LYS A 121 17.70 -5.35 4.93
CA LYS A 121 17.77 -3.94 5.35
C LYS A 121 18.21 -3.00 4.23
N ILE A 122 19.17 -3.40 3.39
CA ILE A 122 19.70 -2.55 2.32
C ILE A 122 18.61 -2.33 1.26
N LEU A 123 17.90 -3.39 0.88
CA LEU A 123 16.79 -3.28 -0.05
C LEU A 123 15.70 -2.38 0.50
N ARG A 124 15.31 -2.56 1.76
CA ARG A 124 14.29 -1.75 2.41
C ARG A 124 14.67 -0.29 2.48
N ASP A 125 15.89 0.03 2.91
CA ASP A 125 16.38 1.41 3.01
C ASP A 125 16.38 2.08 1.63
N ASN A 126 16.80 1.39 0.57
CA ASN A 126 16.77 1.89 -0.81
C ASN A 126 15.34 2.16 -1.32
N ILE A 127 14.38 1.30 -0.97
CA ILE A 127 12.97 1.52 -1.32
C ILE A 127 12.47 2.80 -0.63
N VAL A 128 12.69 2.93 0.67
CA VAL A 128 12.23 4.08 1.47
C VAL A 128 12.88 5.38 0.99
N GLU A 129 14.17 5.38 0.64
CA GLU A 129 14.84 6.55 0.07
C GLU A 129 14.17 7.00 -1.25
N LYS A 130 13.89 6.07 -2.15
CA LYS A 130 13.17 6.38 -3.39
C LYS A 130 11.74 6.86 -3.13
N GLN A 131 11.07 6.37 -2.10
CA GLN A 131 9.76 6.84 -1.69
C GLN A 131 9.80 8.30 -1.24
N TYR A 132 10.78 8.71 -0.45
CA TYR A 132 10.96 10.11 -0.05
C TYR A 132 11.26 11.01 -1.24
N GLU A 133 12.02 10.54 -2.22
CA GLU A 133 12.22 11.31 -3.47
C GLU A 133 10.89 11.43 -4.25
N ARG A 134 10.12 10.35 -4.35
CA ARG A 134 8.82 10.36 -5.03
C ARG A 134 7.81 11.30 -4.37
N LEU A 135 7.81 11.41 -3.04
CA LEU A 135 6.93 12.33 -2.30
C LEU A 135 7.07 13.79 -2.78
N LYS A 136 8.24 14.20 -3.23
CA LYS A 136 8.46 15.55 -3.77
C LYS A 136 7.61 15.85 -5.00
N ASP A 137 7.15 14.81 -5.71
CA ASP A 137 6.26 14.96 -6.86
C ASP A 137 4.82 15.33 -6.45
N PHE A 138 4.46 15.04 -5.21
CA PHE A 138 3.16 15.33 -4.61
C PHE A 138 3.18 16.56 -3.69
N ALA A 139 4.29 17.31 -3.64
CA ALA A 139 4.37 18.55 -2.88
C ALA A 139 3.35 19.57 -3.42
N LEU A 140 2.69 20.29 -2.51
CA LEU A 140 1.59 21.21 -2.85
C LEU A 140 2.01 22.22 -3.94
N GLU A 141 3.17 22.83 -3.81
CA GLU A 141 3.67 23.82 -4.76
C GLU A 141 3.87 23.25 -6.17
N LYS A 142 4.29 21.98 -6.27
CA LYS A 142 4.47 21.29 -7.55
C LYS A 142 3.13 20.94 -8.19
N VAL A 143 2.19 20.41 -7.41
CA VAL A 143 0.85 20.07 -7.87
C VAL A 143 0.07 21.32 -8.29
N GLU A 144 0.15 22.40 -7.51
CA GLU A 144 -0.46 23.70 -7.84
C GLU A 144 0.07 24.24 -9.17
N LYS A 145 1.39 24.23 -9.36
CA LYS A 145 2.00 24.67 -10.60
C LYS A 145 1.53 23.85 -11.81
N GLN A 146 1.51 22.53 -11.68
CA GLN A 146 1.03 21.63 -12.74
C GLN A 146 -0.45 21.88 -13.08
N PHE A 147 -1.26 22.12 -12.05
CA PHE A 147 -2.68 22.42 -12.23
C PHE A 147 -2.87 23.74 -12.97
N ILE A 148 -2.18 24.81 -12.58
CA ILE A 148 -2.24 26.13 -13.25
C ILE A 148 -1.82 25.98 -14.72
N GLU A 149 -0.67 25.31 -14.99
CA GLU A 149 -0.19 25.09 -16.35
C GLU A 149 -1.19 24.31 -17.22
N ALA A 150 -1.88 23.31 -16.64
CA ALA A 150 -2.91 22.56 -17.34
C ALA A 150 -4.13 23.44 -17.69
N ILE A 151 -4.60 24.27 -16.78
CA ILE A 151 -5.69 25.23 -17.00
C ILE A 151 -5.32 26.25 -18.09
N GLU A 152 -4.11 26.82 -18.01
CA GLU A 152 -3.65 27.78 -19.02
C GLU A 152 -3.59 27.19 -20.42
N LYS A 153 -3.20 25.93 -20.57
CA LYS A 153 -3.20 25.23 -21.87
C LYS A 153 -4.62 25.11 -22.46
N ILE A 154 -5.60 24.84 -21.61
CA ILE A 154 -7.01 24.70 -22.03
C ILE A 154 -7.56 26.06 -22.47
N ILE A 155 -7.24 27.14 -21.74
CA ILE A 155 -7.75 28.49 -22.06
C ILE A 155 -7.12 29.05 -23.35
N LYS A 156 -5.89 28.65 -23.67
CA LYS A 156 -5.16 29.13 -24.87
C LYS A 156 -5.45 28.28 -26.12
N ALA A 157 -6.16 27.15 -25.99
CA ALA A 157 -6.55 26.27 -27.10
C ALA A 157 -7.90 26.67 -27.70
#